data_de6e91a5ffe6ec4767cc743d2646433d
#
_entry.id   de6e91a5ffe6ec4767cc743d2646433d
#
_cell.length_a   1.000
_cell.length_b   1.000
_cell.length_c   1.000
_cell.angle_alpha   90.00
_cell.angle_beta   90.00
_cell.angle_gamma   90.00
#
_symmetry.space_group_name_H-M   'P 1'
#
loop_
_entity.id
_entity.type
_entity.pdbx_description
1 polymer ?
#
loop_
_entity_poly.entity_id
_entity_poly.type
_entity_poly.pdbx_seq_one_letter_code
_entity_poly.pdbx_strand_id
1 'polypeptide(L)'
;IERAIVEHNVTLFLLCNPHNPVGRVWTEDELKCLGDICIKHNVIIVSDEIHADFVWDGHTHTVFANLGESYAEHCIVCTAPSKTFNIAGLQVSNVFIPNETLRKRFVKEIDKAGYSQLNTMGLVGCQGAYEVGGPWLDELKVYIQGNIQFTLDYFKQYLPKLRMYRPEGTYLMWFDCSQLPLTADEREQWLLYDAKLWLDSGSMFGKDGETFERINVACPRATLVEGL
;
A
#
# COMPACT_ATOMS: atom_id res chain seq x y z
N ILE A 1 18.93 7.09 1.40
CA ILE A 1 18.30 7.36 0.10
C ILE A 1 19.28 8.13 -0.79
N GLU A 2 19.73 9.34 -0.43
CA GLU A 2 20.58 10.20 -1.29
C GLU A 2 21.84 9.49 -1.76
N ARG A 3 22.54 8.79 -0.85
CA ARG A 3 23.72 8.00 -1.21
C ARG A 3 23.42 6.98 -2.31
N ALA A 4 22.33 6.22 -2.17
CA ALA A 4 21.93 5.22 -3.17
C ALA A 4 21.58 5.86 -4.52
N ILE A 5 20.93 7.03 -4.52
CA ILE A 5 20.63 7.79 -5.75
C ILE A 5 21.90 8.11 -6.51
N VAL A 6 22.91 8.62 -5.80
CA VAL A 6 24.20 9.01 -6.41
C VAL A 6 25.02 7.80 -6.85
N GLU A 7 25.18 6.79 -5.97
CA GLU A 7 25.97 5.59 -6.25
C GLU A 7 25.44 4.77 -7.42
N HIS A 8 24.11 4.71 -7.58
CA HIS A 8 23.47 3.87 -8.61
C HIS A 8 22.85 4.66 -9.76
N ASN A 9 23.08 5.98 -9.84
CA ASN A 9 22.50 6.85 -10.88
C ASN A 9 20.98 6.67 -11.02
N VAL A 10 20.26 6.67 -9.88
CA VAL A 10 18.81 6.46 -9.86
C VAL A 10 18.10 7.63 -10.54
N THR A 11 17.18 7.34 -11.45
CA THR A 11 16.40 8.34 -12.20
C THR A 11 14.91 8.30 -11.85
N LEU A 12 14.46 7.25 -11.15
CA LEU A 12 13.08 7.06 -10.74
C LEU A 12 13.01 6.44 -9.34
N PHE A 13 12.14 6.98 -8.48
CA PHE A 13 11.86 6.48 -7.14
C PHE A 13 10.40 6.06 -7.04
N LEU A 14 10.15 4.82 -6.61
CA LEU A 14 8.81 4.32 -6.32
C LEU A 14 8.50 4.56 -4.84
N LEU A 15 7.56 5.44 -4.55
CA LEU A 15 7.06 5.74 -3.21
C LEU A 15 5.72 5.02 -3.00
N CYS A 16 5.61 4.21 -1.95
CA CYS A 16 4.35 3.62 -1.53
C CYS A 16 3.84 4.36 -0.30
N ASN A 17 2.66 5.00 -0.39
CA ASN A 17 2.08 5.80 0.69
C ASN A 17 0.54 5.80 0.64
N PRO A 18 -0.17 5.18 1.60
CA PRO A 18 0.32 4.36 2.73
C PRO A 18 1.13 3.14 2.32
N HIS A 19 2.11 2.77 3.16
CA HIS A 19 3.11 1.78 2.79
C HIS A 19 2.66 0.34 3.05
N ASN A 20 2.59 -0.46 2.01
CA ASN A 20 2.43 -1.90 2.06
C ASN A 20 3.83 -2.57 1.94
N PRO A 21 4.26 -3.46 2.87
CA PRO A 21 3.43 -4.23 3.81
C PRO A 21 3.32 -3.65 5.23
N VAL A 22 4.12 -2.66 5.59
CA VAL A 22 4.33 -2.24 6.98
C VAL A 22 3.15 -1.47 7.58
N GLY A 23 2.26 -0.92 6.73
CA GLY A 23 1.10 -0.15 7.16
C GLY A 23 1.44 1.26 7.64
N ARG A 24 2.59 1.82 7.23
CA ARG A 24 3.00 3.16 7.62
C ARG A 24 2.36 4.22 6.73
N VAL A 25 2.04 5.39 7.31
CA VAL A 25 1.64 6.61 6.60
C VAL A 25 2.75 7.66 6.76
N TRP A 26 3.35 8.08 5.66
CA TRP A 26 4.44 9.05 5.68
C TRP A 26 3.91 10.44 6.03
N THR A 27 4.60 11.12 6.94
CA THR A 27 4.27 12.49 7.32
C THR A 27 4.64 13.47 6.20
N GLU A 28 4.00 14.64 6.21
CA GLU A 28 4.29 15.70 5.24
C GLU A 28 5.78 16.10 5.24
N ASP A 29 6.39 16.20 6.43
CA ASP A 29 7.80 16.54 6.57
C ASP A 29 8.74 15.48 5.99
N GLU A 30 8.42 14.19 6.18
CA GLU A 30 9.17 13.08 5.58
C GLU A 30 9.05 13.07 4.06
N LEU A 31 7.83 13.32 3.55
CA LEU A 31 7.58 13.40 2.12
C LEU A 31 8.32 14.59 1.48
N LYS A 32 8.35 15.75 2.14
CA LYS A 32 9.14 16.91 1.70
C LYS A 32 10.63 16.61 1.69
N CYS A 33 11.14 16.02 2.77
CA CYS A 33 12.56 15.65 2.85
C CYS A 33 12.97 14.70 1.72
N LEU A 34 12.14 13.68 1.44
CA LEU A 34 12.33 12.76 0.31
C LEU A 34 12.26 13.50 -1.03
N GLY A 35 11.25 14.34 -1.20
CA GLY A 35 11.02 15.12 -2.41
C GLY A 35 12.19 16.06 -2.74
N ASP A 36 12.71 16.78 -1.74
CA ASP A 36 13.85 17.69 -1.90
C ASP A 36 15.10 16.95 -2.39
N ILE A 37 15.35 15.75 -1.83
CA ILE A 37 16.47 14.91 -2.28
C ILE A 37 16.24 14.48 -3.75
N CYS A 38 15.06 14.01 -4.09
CA CYS A 38 14.74 13.57 -5.45
C CYS A 38 14.83 14.72 -6.47
N ILE A 39 14.29 15.88 -6.15
CA ILE A 39 14.35 17.08 -7.01
C ILE A 39 15.81 17.52 -7.21
N LYS A 40 16.60 17.56 -6.15
CA LYS A 40 18.03 17.93 -6.20
C LYS A 40 18.81 17.08 -7.21
N HIS A 41 18.45 15.80 -7.33
CA HIS A 41 19.12 14.84 -8.22
C HIS A 41 18.33 14.54 -9.51
N ASN A 42 17.27 15.31 -9.81
CA ASN A 42 16.43 15.14 -10.99
C ASN A 42 15.83 13.72 -11.09
N VAL A 43 15.42 13.15 -9.94
CA VAL A 43 14.75 11.85 -9.84
C VAL A 43 13.23 12.05 -9.90
N ILE A 44 12.56 11.33 -10.78
CA ILE A 44 11.09 11.35 -10.85
C ILE A 44 10.52 10.44 -9.76
N ILE A 45 9.51 10.93 -9.04
CA ILE A 45 8.82 10.16 -8.00
C ILE A 45 7.52 9.61 -8.58
N VAL A 46 7.35 8.28 -8.50
CA VAL A 46 6.05 7.63 -8.73
C VAL A 46 5.46 7.32 -7.36
N SER A 47 4.46 8.11 -6.96
CA SER A 47 3.74 7.94 -5.70
C SER A 47 2.57 6.98 -5.89
N ASP A 48 2.70 5.77 -5.37
CA ASP A 48 1.61 4.80 -5.32
C ASP A 48 0.76 5.08 -4.07
N GLU A 49 -0.41 5.69 -4.29
CA GLU A 49 -1.36 6.12 -3.27
C GLU A 49 -2.63 5.25 -3.27
N ILE A 50 -2.55 4.03 -3.77
CA ILE A 50 -3.69 3.12 -3.92
C ILE A 50 -4.38 2.79 -2.58
N HIS A 51 -3.70 2.96 -1.45
CA HIS A 51 -4.23 2.76 -0.10
C HIS A 51 -4.63 4.05 0.61
N ALA A 52 -4.66 5.20 -0.07
CA ALA A 52 -4.89 6.52 0.51
C ALA A 52 -6.18 6.64 1.36
N ASP A 53 -7.24 5.89 1.00
CA ASP A 53 -8.52 5.91 1.70
C ASP A 53 -8.50 5.16 3.05
N PHE A 54 -7.52 4.29 3.27
CA PHE A 54 -7.36 3.53 4.52
C PHE A 54 -6.25 4.12 5.36
N VAL A 55 -6.57 5.21 6.03
CA VAL A 55 -5.71 5.86 7.05
C VAL A 55 -6.48 5.88 8.36
N TRP A 56 -5.80 5.55 9.44
CA TRP A 56 -6.41 5.35 10.75
C TRP A 56 -6.18 6.53 11.68
N ASP A 57 -6.95 6.58 12.78
CA ASP A 57 -6.96 7.70 13.72
C ASP A 57 -5.57 8.13 14.18
N GLY A 58 -5.32 9.43 14.16
CA GLY A 58 -4.04 10.04 14.49
C GLY A 58 -3.09 10.23 13.31
N HIS A 59 -3.45 9.73 12.11
CA HIS A 59 -2.67 9.86 10.90
C HIS A 59 -3.46 10.54 9.79
N THR A 60 -2.76 11.16 8.85
CA THR A 60 -3.37 11.84 7.69
C THR A 60 -2.56 11.52 6.45
N HIS A 61 -3.24 11.05 5.40
CA HIS A 61 -2.59 10.89 4.10
C HIS A 61 -2.38 12.25 3.45
N THR A 62 -1.17 12.46 2.96
CA THR A 62 -0.81 13.64 2.16
C THR A 62 -0.54 13.20 0.72
N VAL A 63 -1.33 13.71 -0.22
CA VAL A 63 -1.09 13.49 -1.66
C VAL A 63 0.23 14.16 -2.03
N PHE A 64 1.15 13.41 -2.61
CA PHE A 64 2.51 13.91 -2.87
C PHE A 64 2.53 15.17 -3.75
N ALA A 65 1.69 15.21 -4.79
CA ALA A 65 1.58 16.38 -5.66
C ALA A 65 1.09 17.65 -4.95
N ASN A 66 0.44 17.53 -3.79
CA ASN A 66 -0.09 18.68 -3.03
C ASN A 66 0.96 19.32 -2.10
N LEU A 67 2.16 18.78 -2.02
CA LEU A 67 3.26 19.35 -1.21
C LEU A 67 3.74 20.71 -1.73
N GLY A 68 3.50 21.00 -3.02
CA GLY A 68 3.83 22.24 -3.68
C GLY A 68 4.17 22.05 -5.16
N GLU A 69 4.27 23.15 -5.90
CA GLU A 69 4.46 23.13 -7.36
C GLU A 69 5.74 22.36 -7.79
N SER A 70 6.85 22.57 -7.09
CA SER A 70 8.11 21.88 -7.40
C SER A 70 8.01 20.37 -7.26
N TYR A 71 7.26 19.85 -6.28
CA TYR A 71 7.02 18.43 -6.09
C TYR A 71 6.06 17.89 -7.15
N ALA A 72 5.00 18.63 -7.45
CA ALA A 72 4.04 18.27 -8.49
C ALA A 72 4.70 18.11 -9.87
N GLU A 73 5.64 18.99 -10.23
CA GLU A 73 6.39 18.92 -11.49
C GLU A 73 7.35 17.70 -11.57
N HIS A 74 7.69 17.07 -10.44
CA HIS A 74 8.60 15.93 -10.38
C HIS A 74 7.93 14.62 -10.00
N CYS A 75 6.58 14.54 -9.98
CA CYS A 75 5.89 13.34 -9.58
C CYS A 75 4.85 12.83 -10.57
N ILE A 76 4.56 11.55 -10.41
CA ILE A 76 3.42 10.83 -10.98
C ILE A 76 2.66 10.23 -9.81
N VAL A 77 1.40 10.59 -9.62
CA VAL A 77 0.54 10.02 -8.57
C VAL A 77 -0.34 8.94 -9.17
N CYS A 78 -0.30 7.75 -8.57
CA CYS A 78 -1.09 6.59 -8.98
C CYS A 78 -2.13 6.28 -7.91
N THR A 79 -3.41 6.23 -8.30
CA THR A 79 -4.53 5.82 -7.45
C THR A 79 -5.39 4.79 -8.16
N ALA A 80 -6.24 4.09 -7.42
CA ALA A 80 -7.22 3.21 -8.02
C ALA A 80 -8.39 2.95 -7.05
N PRO A 81 -9.60 2.72 -7.55
CA PRO A 81 -10.73 2.30 -6.72
C PRO A 81 -10.61 0.84 -6.28
N SER A 82 -9.67 0.10 -6.83
CA SER A 82 -9.55 -1.35 -6.70
C SER A 82 -9.36 -1.85 -5.28
N LYS A 83 -8.60 -1.15 -4.44
CA LYS A 83 -8.40 -1.51 -3.04
C LYS A 83 -9.50 -0.95 -2.15
N THR A 84 -9.92 0.28 -2.40
CA THR A 84 -10.94 0.97 -1.64
C THR A 84 -12.30 0.29 -1.74
N PHE A 85 -12.69 -0.11 -2.95
CA PHE A 85 -14.02 -0.66 -3.25
C PHE A 85 -14.00 -2.14 -3.65
N ASN A 86 -12.88 -2.85 -3.43
CA ASN A 86 -12.72 -4.28 -3.72
C ASN A 86 -13.07 -4.66 -5.18
N ILE A 87 -12.65 -3.83 -6.14
CA ILE A 87 -12.94 -4.02 -7.58
C ILE A 87 -11.68 -4.20 -8.42
N ALA A 88 -10.64 -4.81 -7.86
CA ALA A 88 -9.36 -5.04 -8.55
C ALA A 88 -9.52 -5.81 -9.87
N GLY A 89 -10.50 -6.72 -9.96
CA GLY A 89 -10.80 -7.49 -11.18
C GLY A 89 -11.23 -6.63 -12.37
N LEU A 90 -11.66 -5.39 -12.15
CA LEU A 90 -12.01 -4.44 -13.21
C LEU A 90 -10.79 -3.76 -13.85
N GLN A 91 -9.60 -3.88 -13.25
CA GLN A 91 -8.32 -3.44 -13.81
C GLN A 91 -8.31 -1.98 -14.27
N VAL A 92 -8.78 -1.08 -13.40
CA VAL A 92 -8.79 0.36 -13.65
C VAL A 92 -7.94 1.09 -12.61
N SER A 93 -7.16 2.07 -13.09
CA SER A 93 -6.39 2.97 -12.23
C SER A 93 -6.40 4.39 -12.80
N ASN A 94 -6.10 5.35 -11.93
CA ASN A 94 -5.96 6.75 -12.29
C ASN A 94 -4.50 7.15 -12.13
N VAL A 95 -3.95 7.83 -13.15
CA VAL A 95 -2.57 8.31 -13.13
C VAL A 95 -2.58 9.82 -13.34
N PHE A 96 -2.16 10.56 -12.33
CA PHE A 96 -2.10 12.00 -12.35
C PHE A 96 -0.67 12.46 -12.58
N ILE A 97 -0.44 13.21 -13.65
CA ILE A 97 0.89 13.72 -14.03
C ILE A 97 0.74 15.23 -14.28
N PRO A 98 1.02 16.09 -13.29
CA PRO A 98 0.92 17.54 -13.46
C PRO A 98 1.85 18.08 -14.55
N ASN A 99 3.10 17.63 -14.59
CA ASN A 99 4.08 18.02 -15.61
C ASN A 99 3.64 17.57 -17.02
N GLU A 100 3.39 18.55 -17.90
CA GLU A 100 2.89 18.30 -19.25
C GLU A 100 3.86 17.50 -20.13
N THR A 101 5.15 17.77 -20.01
CA THR A 101 6.18 17.06 -20.79
C THR A 101 6.25 15.60 -20.39
N LEU A 102 6.24 15.32 -19.09
CA LEU A 102 6.24 13.96 -18.56
C LEU A 102 4.94 13.24 -18.94
N ARG A 103 3.80 13.91 -18.85
CA ARG A 103 2.48 13.35 -19.24
C ARG A 103 2.45 12.98 -20.72
N LYS A 104 2.94 13.83 -21.61
CA LYS A 104 3.02 13.54 -23.06
C LYS A 104 3.90 12.32 -23.35
N ARG A 105 5.03 12.18 -22.62
CA ARG A 105 5.91 11.00 -22.76
C ARG A 105 5.19 9.74 -22.29
N PHE A 106 4.52 9.80 -21.15
CA PHE A 106 3.77 8.67 -20.60
C PHE A 106 2.66 8.20 -21.56
N VAL A 107 1.84 9.12 -22.08
CA VAL A 107 0.78 8.81 -23.05
C VAL A 107 1.36 8.13 -24.29
N LYS A 108 2.48 8.66 -24.82
CA LYS A 108 3.15 8.05 -25.99
C LYS A 108 3.59 6.60 -25.73
N GLU A 109 4.06 6.27 -24.53
CA GLU A 109 4.46 4.89 -24.21
C GLU A 109 3.23 3.97 -24.03
N ILE A 110 2.12 4.46 -23.46
CA ILE A 110 0.86 3.72 -23.41
C ILE A 110 0.34 3.41 -24.84
N ASP A 111 0.38 4.38 -25.73
CA ASP A 111 -0.06 4.20 -27.14
C ASP A 111 0.81 3.15 -27.84
N LYS A 112 2.14 3.18 -27.65
CA LYS A 112 3.06 2.16 -28.20
C LYS A 112 2.78 0.77 -27.68
N ALA A 113 2.41 0.65 -26.40
CA ALA A 113 2.03 -0.63 -25.79
C ALA A 113 0.67 -1.15 -26.28
N GLY A 114 -0.08 -0.38 -27.06
CA GLY A 114 -1.42 -0.73 -27.52
C GLY A 114 -2.48 -0.68 -26.43
N TYR A 115 -2.20 -0.01 -25.30
CA TYR A 115 -3.08 0.06 -24.13
C TYR A 115 -3.90 1.37 -24.14
N SER A 116 -4.55 1.66 -25.26
CA SER A 116 -5.23 2.96 -25.47
C SER A 116 -6.67 3.00 -24.98
N GLN A 117 -7.28 1.85 -24.65
CA GLN A 117 -8.69 1.79 -24.26
C GLN A 117 -8.89 0.94 -23.00
N LEU A 118 -9.57 1.52 -22.02
CA LEU A 118 -10.00 0.80 -20.82
C LEU A 118 -11.25 -0.04 -21.13
N ASN A 119 -11.44 -1.13 -20.38
CA ASN A 119 -12.67 -1.87 -20.47
C ASN A 119 -13.85 -1.05 -19.93
N THR A 120 -15.01 -1.16 -20.58
CA THR A 120 -16.22 -0.39 -20.25
C THR A 120 -16.68 -0.63 -18.80
N MET A 121 -16.61 -1.85 -18.30
CA MET A 121 -17.03 -2.18 -16.93
C MET A 121 -16.10 -1.53 -15.91
N GLY A 122 -14.79 -1.44 -16.21
CA GLY A 122 -13.82 -0.72 -15.38
C GLY A 122 -14.14 0.76 -15.27
N LEU A 123 -14.48 1.41 -16.39
CA LEU A 123 -14.87 2.82 -16.39
C LEU A 123 -16.14 3.08 -15.56
N VAL A 124 -17.21 2.34 -15.84
CA VAL A 124 -18.48 2.46 -15.12
C VAL A 124 -18.34 2.11 -13.65
N GLY A 125 -17.58 1.05 -13.32
CA GLY A 125 -17.30 0.65 -11.95
C GLY A 125 -16.48 1.70 -11.20
N CYS A 126 -15.48 2.30 -11.82
CA CYS A 126 -14.70 3.39 -11.24
C CYS A 126 -15.57 4.62 -10.96
N GLN A 127 -16.37 5.03 -11.95
CA GLN A 127 -17.29 6.16 -11.80
C GLN A 127 -18.29 5.91 -10.67
N GLY A 128 -18.99 4.78 -10.67
CA GLY A 128 -19.97 4.46 -9.64
C GLY A 128 -19.35 4.35 -8.25
N ALA A 129 -18.15 3.78 -8.13
CA ALA A 129 -17.43 3.68 -6.87
C ALA A 129 -17.19 5.06 -6.25
N TYR A 130 -16.70 6.03 -7.01
CA TYR A 130 -16.41 7.37 -6.51
C TYR A 130 -17.66 8.25 -6.35
N GLU A 131 -18.70 8.07 -7.18
CA GLU A 131 -19.92 8.88 -7.09
C GLU A 131 -20.82 8.49 -5.91
N VAL A 132 -20.96 7.19 -5.63
CA VAL A 132 -21.95 6.71 -4.65
C VAL A 132 -21.37 5.80 -3.56
N GLY A 133 -20.10 5.42 -3.63
CA GLY A 133 -19.49 4.47 -2.71
C GLY A 133 -19.08 5.04 -1.34
N GLY A 134 -19.12 6.37 -1.15
CA GLY A 134 -18.67 7.02 0.08
C GLY A 134 -19.29 6.45 1.36
N PRO A 135 -20.62 6.40 1.50
CA PRO A 135 -21.25 5.86 2.72
C PRO A 135 -20.86 4.41 3.03
N TRP A 136 -20.75 3.58 1.99
CA TRP A 136 -20.30 2.20 2.15
C TRP A 136 -18.84 2.14 2.65
N LEU A 137 -17.97 3.00 2.13
CA LEU A 137 -16.57 3.07 2.55
C LEU A 137 -16.47 3.48 4.03
N ASP A 138 -17.27 4.44 4.48
CA ASP A 138 -17.27 4.89 5.87
C ASP A 138 -17.63 3.73 6.82
N GLU A 139 -18.66 2.96 6.51
CA GLU A 139 -19.05 1.77 7.28
C GLU A 139 -17.94 0.70 7.24
N LEU A 140 -17.34 0.46 6.06
CA LEU A 140 -16.24 -0.48 5.90
C LEU A 140 -15.03 -0.11 6.75
N LYS A 141 -14.68 1.17 6.81
CA LYS A 141 -13.54 1.65 7.63
C LYS A 141 -13.77 1.36 9.11
N VAL A 142 -14.96 1.59 9.63
CA VAL A 142 -15.33 1.24 11.00
C VAL A 142 -15.20 -0.27 11.25
N TYR A 143 -15.68 -1.07 10.30
CA TYR A 143 -15.59 -2.53 10.39
C TYR A 143 -14.14 -3.03 10.41
N ILE A 144 -13.30 -2.51 9.51
CA ILE A 144 -11.87 -2.89 9.43
C ILE A 144 -11.12 -2.43 10.69
N GLN A 145 -11.37 -1.23 11.21
CA GLN A 145 -10.78 -0.79 12.49
C GLN A 145 -11.12 -1.77 13.63
N GLY A 146 -12.36 -2.24 13.67
CA GLY A 146 -12.76 -3.30 14.61
C GLY A 146 -11.95 -4.59 14.41
N ASN A 147 -11.71 -5.02 13.18
CA ASN A 147 -10.88 -6.19 12.87
C ASN A 147 -9.41 -5.98 13.29
N ILE A 148 -8.85 -4.81 13.01
CA ILE A 148 -7.49 -4.44 13.44
C ILE A 148 -7.37 -4.55 14.96
N GLN A 149 -8.31 -3.94 15.70
CA GLN A 149 -8.28 -3.98 17.16
C GLN A 149 -8.41 -5.41 17.70
N PHE A 150 -9.34 -6.17 17.16
CA PHE A 150 -9.53 -7.59 17.53
C PHE A 150 -8.23 -8.40 17.33
N THR A 151 -7.58 -8.23 16.18
CA THR A 151 -6.31 -8.93 15.88
C THR A 151 -5.21 -8.54 16.85
N LEU A 152 -5.06 -7.25 17.17
CA LEU A 152 -4.08 -6.76 18.14
C LEU A 152 -4.30 -7.37 19.53
N ASP A 153 -5.55 -7.41 19.98
CA ASP A 153 -5.90 -7.96 21.30
C ASP A 153 -5.68 -9.47 21.34
N TYR A 154 -6.01 -10.17 20.26
CA TYR A 154 -5.76 -11.62 20.13
C TYR A 154 -4.27 -11.95 20.21
N PHE A 155 -3.43 -11.28 19.42
CA PHE A 155 -1.99 -11.49 19.44
C PHE A 155 -1.39 -11.20 20.82
N LYS A 156 -1.80 -10.10 21.44
CA LYS A 156 -1.37 -9.73 22.79
C LYS A 156 -1.71 -10.80 23.83
N GLN A 157 -2.89 -11.40 23.72
CA GLN A 157 -3.39 -12.37 24.70
C GLN A 157 -2.88 -13.78 24.48
N TYR A 158 -2.86 -14.23 23.22
CA TYR A 158 -2.62 -15.64 22.88
C TYR A 158 -1.28 -15.92 22.21
N LEU A 159 -0.69 -14.92 21.54
CA LEU A 159 0.53 -15.06 20.76
C LEU A 159 1.64 -14.08 21.22
N PRO A 160 2.00 -14.03 22.52
CA PRO A 160 2.88 -13.01 23.07
C PRO A 160 4.33 -13.05 22.51
N LYS A 161 4.73 -14.13 21.83
CA LYS A 161 6.01 -14.24 21.14
C LYS A 161 6.00 -13.59 19.76
N LEU A 162 4.84 -13.30 19.21
CA LEU A 162 4.68 -12.62 17.92
C LEU A 162 4.36 -11.15 18.17
N ARG A 163 5.20 -10.28 17.62
CA ARG A 163 5.00 -8.84 17.79
C ARG A 163 4.16 -8.28 16.64
N MET A 164 2.87 -8.06 16.89
CA MET A 164 1.97 -7.41 15.94
C MET A 164 2.14 -5.89 16.01
N TYR A 165 2.29 -5.24 14.86
CA TYR A 165 2.33 -3.79 14.75
C TYR A 165 0.95 -3.25 14.40
N ARG A 166 0.54 -2.16 15.08
CA ARG A 166 -0.67 -1.43 14.71
C ARG A 166 -0.39 -0.67 13.41
N PRO A 167 -1.16 -0.88 12.36
CA PRO A 167 -0.99 -0.12 11.13
C PRO A 167 -1.46 1.33 11.32
N GLU A 168 -0.76 2.28 10.73
CA GLU A 168 -1.15 3.69 10.59
C GLU A 168 -2.11 3.87 9.40
N GLY A 169 -1.99 3.01 8.41
CA GLY A 169 -2.84 2.91 7.23
C GLY A 169 -2.89 1.50 6.69
N THR A 170 -3.67 1.28 5.65
CA THR A 170 -3.98 -0.01 5.02
C THR A 170 -4.82 -0.93 5.92
N TYR A 171 -5.26 -2.06 5.38
CA TYR A 171 -5.91 -3.15 6.11
C TYR A 171 -5.01 -4.40 6.18
N LEU A 172 -3.72 -4.18 5.97
CA LEU A 172 -2.68 -5.20 6.01
C LEU A 172 -1.91 -5.03 7.31
N MET A 173 -1.83 -6.09 8.09
CA MET A 173 -1.13 -6.04 9.37
C MET A 173 0.16 -6.84 9.27
N TRP A 174 1.23 -6.26 9.79
CA TRP A 174 2.59 -6.77 9.75
C TRP A 174 3.01 -7.24 11.12
N PHE A 175 3.53 -8.46 11.25
CA PHE A 175 3.97 -8.98 12.53
C PHE A 175 5.31 -9.71 12.46
N ASP A 176 6.09 -9.54 13.50
CA ASP A 176 7.44 -10.09 13.67
C ASP A 176 7.38 -11.48 14.30
N CYS A 177 7.98 -12.45 13.61
CA CYS A 177 8.12 -13.85 13.99
C CYS A 177 9.55 -14.19 14.43
N SER A 178 10.44 -13.23 14.61
CA SER A 178 11.88 -13.46 14.91
C SER A 178 12.13 -14.27 16.18
N GLN A 179 11.15 -14.34 17.09
CA GLN A 179 11.25 -15.15 18.31
C GLN A 179 10.85 -16.63 18.11
N LEU A 180 10.38 -17.01 16.93
CA LEU A 180 10.11 -18.39 16.59
C LEU A 180 11.43 -19.05 16.13
N PRO A 181 11.72 -20.28 16.57
CA PRO A 181 12.92 -21.02 16.15
C PRO A 181 12.71 -21.68 14.77
N LEU A 182 12.21 -20.92 13.80
CA LEU A 182 11.88 -21.38 12.45
C LEU A 182 12.51 -20.44 11.42
N THR A 183 13.06 -21.00 10.35
CA THR A 183 13.40 -20.25 9.15
C THR A 183 12.14 -19.74 8.45
N ALA A 184 12.27 -18.83 7.48
CA ALA A 184 11.15 -18.34 6.69
C ALA A 184 10.42 -19.49 5.98
N ASP A 185 11.17 -20.40 5.35
CA ASP A 185 10.60 -21.55 4.62
C ASP A 185 9.88 -22.53 5.56
N GLU A 186 10.48 -22.86 6.72
CA GLU A 186 9.84 -23.74 7.72
C GLU A 186 8.56 -23.11 8.27
N ARG A 187 8.55 -21.80 8.49
CA ARG A 187 7.38 -21.07 8.97
C ARG A 187 6.26 -21.06 7.93
N GLU A 188 6.58 -20.80 6.63
CA GLU A 188 5.62 -20.84 5.55
C GLU A 188 4.99 -22.24 5.40
N GLN A 189 5.81 -23.29 5.44
CA GLN A 189 5.33 -24.68 5.41
C GLN A 189 4.41 -24.99 6.59
N TRP A 190 4.81 -24.59 7.80
CA TRP A 190 3.99 -24.80 9.01
C TRP A 190 2.67 -24.03 8.95
N LEU A 191 2.68 -22.75 8.54
CA LEU A 191 1.47 -21.95 8.35
C LEU A 191 0.53 -22.62 7.34
N LEU A 192 1.04 -23.04 6.20
CA LEU A 192 0.24 -23.59 5.12
C LEU A 192 -0.33 -24.99 5.44
N TYR A 193 0.50 -25.89 5.97
CA TYR A 193 0.13 -27.30 6.10
C TYR A 193 -0.41 -27.67 7.47
N ASP A 194 0.08 -27.05 8.55
CA ASP A 194 -0.37 -27.35 9.91
C ASP A 194 -1.44 -26.38 10.39
N ALA A 195 -1.19 -25.07 10.30
CA ALA A 195 -2.14 -24.05 10.69
C ALA A 195 -3.25 -23.81 9.63
N LYS A 196 -3.09 -24.31 8.39
CA LYS A 196 -4.04 -24.12 7.27
C LYS A 196 -4.27 -22.62 6.93
N LEU A 197 -3.26 -21.80 7.13
CA LEU A 197 -3.27 -20.39 6.84
C LEU A 197 -2.35 -20.07 5.66
N TRP A 198 -2.89 -19.43 4.66
CA TRP A 198 -2.10 -18.89 3.56
C TRP A 198 -1.92 -17.37 3.77
N LEU A 199 -0.84 -17.02 4.43
CA LEU A 199 -0.43 -15.63 4.64
C LEU A 199 0.57 -15.21 3.56
N ASP A 200 0.91 -13.91 3.55
CA ASP A 200 1.97 -13.40 2.70
C ASP A 200 3.28 -13.37 3.49
N SER A 201 4.22 -14.25 3.11
CA SER A 201 5.55 -14.29 3.73
C SER A 201 6.30 -12.97 3.53
N GLY A 202 6.91 -12.49 4.60
CA GLY A 202 7.69 -11.26 4.56
C GLY A 202 8.90 -11.32 3.63
N SER A 203 9.41 -12.51 3.33
CA SER A 203 10.48 -12.73 2.35
C SER A 203 10.15 -12.22 0.94
N MET A 204 8.86 -12.15 0.57
CA MET A 204 8.39 -11.57 -0.70
C MET A 204 8.73 -10.08 -0.84
N PHE A 205 8.93 -9.39 0.29
CA PHE A 205 9.20 -7.95 0.35
C PHE A 205 10.69 -7.62 0.52
N GLY A 206 11.55 -8.62 0.40
CA GLY A 206 12.99 -8.49 0.49
C GLY A 206 13.59 -9.14 1.74
N LYS A 207 14.92 -9.16 1.80
CA LYS A 207 15.66 -9.85 2.85
C LYS A 207 15.34 -9.38 4.26
N ASP A 208 15.11 -8.08 4.44
CA ASP A 208 14.77 -7.51 5.75
C ASP A 208 13.36 -7.92 6.24
N GLY A 209 12.54 -8.48 5.35
CA GLY A 209 11.22 -9.02 5.65
C GLY A 209 11.21 -10.49 6.09
N GLU A 210 12.31 -11.24 5.99
CA GLU A 210 12.37 -12.70 6.21
C GLU A 210 11.82 -13.15 7.55
N THR A 211 11.86 -12.32 8.59
CA THR A 211 11.33 -12.64 9.92
C THR A 211 9.87 -12.25 10.12
N PHE A 212 9.21 -11.74 9.11
CA PHE A 212 7.86 -11.19 9.21
C PHE A 212 6.84 -12.00 8.42
N GLU A 213 5.57 -11.79 8.79
CA GLU A 213 4.40 -12.23 8.02
C GLU A 213 3.41 -11.07 7.90
N ARG A 214 2.60 -11.09 6.82
CA ARG A 214 1.53 -10.13 6.58
C ARG A 214 0.17 -10.82 6.58
N ILE A 215 -0.75 -10.31 7.40
CA ILE A 215 -2.15 -10.75 7.42
C ILE A 215 -3.08 -9.67 6.88
N ASN A 216 -4.01 -10.06 6.00
CA ASN A 216 -5.08 -9.20 5.52
C ASN A 216 -6.31 -9.34 6.44
N VAL A 217 -6.72 -8.23 7.07
CA VAL A 217 -7.87 -8.22 7.99
C VAL A 217 -9.15 -7.62 7.36
N ALA A 218 -9.13 -7.29 6.08
CA ALA A 218 -10.30 -6.87 5.31
C ALA A 218 -11.15 -8.08 4.88
N CYS A 219 -11.61 -8.84 5.85
CA CYS A 219 -12.47 -10.00 5.68
C CYS A 219 -13.59 -10.01 6.70
N PRO A 220 -14.63 -10.86 6.55
CA PRO A 220 -15.64 -11.04 7.58
C PRO A 220 -15.00 -11.45 8.92
N ARG A 221 -15.53 -10.90 10.04
CA ARG A 221 -15.04 -11.21 11.39
C ARG A 221 -15.01 -12.71 11.67
N ALA A 222 -16.00 -13.45 11.18
CA ALA A 222 -16.05 -14.92 11.36
C ALA A 222 -14.84 -15.61 10.74
N THR A 223 -14.45 -15.22 9.52
CA THR A 223 -13.25 -15.74 8.85
C THR A 223 -11.97 -15.37 9.61
N LEU A 224 -11.90 -14.14 10.13
CA LEU A 224 -10.75 -13.71 10.92
C LEU A 224 -10.63 -14.49 12.25
N VAL A 225 -11.76 -14.77 12.91
CA VAL A 225 -11.82 -15.58 14.14
C VAL A 225 -11.41 -17.03 13.88
N GLU A 226 -11.81 -17.58 12.74
CA GLU A 226 -11.44 -18.95 12.36
C GLU A 226 -9.94 -19.07 12.02
N GLY A 227 -9.36 -18.00 11.43
CA GLY A 227 -7.95 -17.98 11.04
C GLY A 227 -6.98 -17.66 12.17
N LEU A 228 -7.44 -17.08 13.28
CA LEU A 228 -6.62 -16.74 14.44
C LEU A 228 -6.72 -17.80 15.56
#